data_a5c306573665643c0960f057dddb0ca9
#
_entry.id   a5c306573665643c0960f057dddb0ca9
#
_cell.length_a   1.000
_cell.length_b   1.000
_cell.length_c   1.000
_cell.angle_alpha   90.00
_cell.angle_beta   90.00
_cell.angle_gamma   90.00
#
_symmetry.space_group_name_H-M   'P 1'
#
loop_
_entity.id
_entity.type
_entity.pdbx_description
1 polymer ?
#
loop_
_entity_poly.entity_id
_entity_poly.type
_entity_poly.pdbx_seq_one_letter_code
_entity_poly.pdbx_strand_id
1 'polypeptide(L)'
;TVCVGAGQNWHEFVLWTTSQHLYGLQNLALIPGLVGASPVQNIGAYGVEVGQFIQSVQVYDRRSEEFITILAEDCDFSYRHSIFKDHPNRFVITHVTFKLLKKAHLMLNYGDLKQAVGDEETAENLQQQVIQIRQSKLPDPKDYPNVGSFFKNPVVSESQAKALKEQHVSLPCYPMSNGMVKLAAGWLIEQAGWKGFRSPDGHVGVYDKQALVLVHHG
;
A
#
# COMPACT_ATOMS: atom_id res chain seq x y z
N THR A 1 16.95 -7.56 12.34
CA THR A 1 17.08 -6.33 11.53
C THR A 1 17.71 -6.67 10.19
N VAL A 2 17.19 -6.10 9.11
CA VAL A 2 17.68 -6.27 7.73
C VAL A 2 17.84 -4.88 7.09
N CYS A 3 19.04 -4.55 6.62
CA CYS A 3 19.31 -3.33 5.87
C CYS A 3 19.30 -3.66 4.36
N VAL A 4 18.52 -2.91 3.58
CA VAL A 4 18.24 -3.22 2.17
C VAL A 4 18.50 -1.99 1.30
N GLY A 5 19.23 -2.17 0.21
CA GLY A 5 19.46 -1.10 -0.78
C GLY A 5 18.16 -0.65 -1.45
N ALA A 6 18.02 0.65 -1.64
CA ALA A 6 16.81 1.27 -2.18
C ALA A 6 16.43 0.76 -3.59
N GLY A 7 17.39 0.29 -4.39
CA GLY A 7 17.18 -0.23 -5.73
C GLY A 7 16.69 -1.68 -5.81
N GLN A 8 16.52 -2.38 -4.69
CA GLN A 8 16.01 -3.76 -4.69
C GLN A 8 14.51 -3.78 -5.04
N ASN A 9 14.09 -4.80 -5.80
CA ASN A 9 12.68 -5.01 -6.11
C ASN A 9 11.89 -5.31 -4.82
N TRP A 10 10.81 -4.59 -4.58
CA TRP A 10 10.01 -4.73 -3.38
C TRP A 10 9.40 -6.12 -3.23
N HIS A 11 8.79 -6.65 -4.29
CA HIS A 11 8.12 -7.95 -4.21
C HIS A 11 9.11 -9.08 -3.96
N GLU A 12 10.23 -9.09 -4.65
CA GLU A 12 11.32 -10.07 -4.44
C GLU A 12 11.86 -10.00 -3.02
N PHE A 13 12.03 -8.80 -2.47
CA PHE A 13 12.43 -8.61 -1.08
C PHE A 13 11.40 -9.21 -0.11
N VAL A 14 10.09 -8.98 -0.31
CA VAL A 14 9.03 -9.56 0.52
C VAL A 14 9.05 -11.09 0.46
N LEU A 15 9.19 -11.69 -0.74
CA LEU A 15 9.31 -13.14 -0.89
C LEU A 15 10.54 -13.68 -0.15
N TRP A 16 11.67 -13.01 -0.31
CA TRP A 16 12.91 -13.40 0.36
C TRP A 16 12.76 -13.33 1.89
N THR A 17 12.13 -12.29 2.47
CA THR A 17 11.95 -12.21 3.93
C THR A 17 11.18 -13.40 4.48
N THR A 18 10.08 -13.81 3.82
CA THR A 18 9.28 -14.97 4.23
C THR A 18 10.12 -16.26 4.13
N SER A 19 10.89 -16.45 3.06
CA SER A 19 11.77 -17.62 2.91
C SER A 19 12.88 -17.71 3.96
N GLN A 20 13.25 -16.58 4.58
CA GLN A 20 14.22 -16.51 5.69
C GLN A 20 13.55 -16.54 7.06
N HIS A 21 12.26 -16.87 7.14
CA HIS A 21 11.46 -16.83 8.37
C HIS A 21 11.50 -15.47 9.09
N LEU A 22 11.49 -14.39 8.29
CA LEU A 22 11.42 -13.01 8.73
C LEU A 22 10.06 -12.43 8.34
N TYR A 23 9.21 -12.16 9.32
CA TYR A 23 7.80 -11.91 9.11
C TYR A 23 7.40 -10.46 9.36
N GLY A 24 6.24 -10.07 8.78
CA GLY A 24 5.59 -8.77 8.92
C GLY A 24 5.21 -8.15 7.57
N LEU A 25 5.88 -8.50 6.48
CA LEU A 25 5.66 -7.89 5.16
C LEU A 25 4.75 -8.70 4.21
N GLN A 26 4.24 -9.85 4.62
CA GLN A 26 3.48 -10.78 3.78
C GLN A 26 2.28 -10.13 3.09
N ASN A 27 1.53 -9.29 3.84
CA ASN A 27 0.37 -8.55 3.33
C ASN A 27 0.74 -7.51 2.26
N LEU A 28 2.01 -7.15 2.15
CA LEU A 28 2.53 -6.16 1.21
C LEU A 28 3.15 -6.79 -0.05
N ALA A 29 2.95 -8.10 -0.23
CA ALA A 29 3.42 -8.81 -1.42
C ALA A 29 2.79 -8.25 -2.70
N LEU A 30 3.52 -8.36 -3.82
CA LEU A 30 3.11 -7.92 -5.15
C LEU A 30 2.77 -6.43 -5.28
N ILE A 31 3.22 -5.56 -4.35
CA ILE A 31 3.19 -4.11 -4.57
C ILE A 31 4.33 -3.79 -5.54
N PRO A 32 4.05 -3.13 -6.69
CA PRO A 32 5.10 -2.79 -7.65
C PRO A 32 6.00 -1.68 -7.11
N GLY A 33 7.26 -1.70 -7.54
CA GLY A 33 8.24 -0.69 -7.19
C GLY A 33 9.46 -1.23 -6.47
N LEU A 34 10.25 -0.33 -5.91
CA LEU A 34 11.51 -0.60 -5.26
C LEU A 34 11.42 -0.38 -3.74
N VAL A 35 12.33 -0.99 -3.00
CA VAL A 35 12.42 -0.85 -1.54
C VAL A 35 12.52 0.62 -1.12
N GLY A 36 13.32 1.44 -1.82
CA GLY A 36 13.47 2.87 -1.51
C GLY A 36 12.21 3.71 -1.74
N ALA A 37 11.26 3.24 -2.55
CA ALA A 37 9.98 3.90 -2.74
C ALA A 37 8.98 3.59 -1.60
N SER A 38 9.21 2.50 -0.85
CA SER A 38 8.26 2.02 0.14
C SER A 38 7.99 3.01 1.29
N PRO A 39 8.97 3.75 1.86
CA PRO A 39 8.71 4.70 2.93
C PRO A 39 8.08 6.01 2.45
N VAL A 40 8.23 6.39 1.17
CA VAL A 40 7.81 7.71 0.68
C VAL A 40 6.33 7.99 0.96
N GLN A 41 5.46 7.05 0.66
CA GLN A 41 4.03 7.15 0.96
C GLN A 41 3.57 6.11 1.97
N ASN A 42 4.49 5.57 2.78
CA ASN A 42 4.16 4.54 3.75
C ASN A 42 3.28 3.46 3.12
N ILE A 43 3.82 2.71 2.13
CA ILE A 43 3.01 1.74 1.38
C ILE A 43 2.26 0.82 2.32
N GLY A 44 1.02 0.51 1.96
CA GLY A 44 0.16 -0.33 2.80
C GLY A 44 -0.90 -1.05 2.00
N ALA A 45 -1.17 -2.27 2.41
CA ALA A 45 -2.21 -3.13 1.86
C ALA A 45 -2.68 -4.14 2.92
N TYR A 46 -3.92 -4.60 2.81
CA TYR A 46 -4.48 -5.66 3.64
C TYR A 46 -4.24 -5.47 5.15
N GLY A 47 -4.44 -4.24 5.64
CA GLY A 47 -4.35 -3.91 7.07
C GLY A 47 -2.94 -3.67 7.61
N VAL A 48 -1.91 -3.74 6.76
CA VAL A 48 -0.50 -3.53 7.14
C VAL A 48 0.06 -2.31 6.43
N GLU A 49 0.86 -1.51 7.13
CA GLU A 49 1.65 -0.40 6.58
C GLU A 49 3.13 -0.66 6.82
N VAL A 50 3.98 -0.32 5.86
CA VAL A 50 5.42 -0.63 5.90
C VAL A 50 6.14 0.09 7.05
N GLY A 51 5.68 1.28 7.43
CA GLY A 51 6.24 2.06 8.54
C GLY A 51 6.24 1.31 9.87
N GLN A 52 5.33 0.32 10.07
CA GLN A 52 5.31 -0.53 11.27
C GLN A 52 6.57 -1.40 11.40
N PHE A 53 7.28 -1.64 10.31
CA PHE A 53 8.46 -2.51 10.25
C PHE A 53 9.74 -1.76 9.89
N ILE A 54 9.67 -0.48 9.52
CA ILE A 54 10.85 0.34 9.29
C ILE A 54 11.45 0.74 10.64
N GLN A 55 12.76 0.53 10.78
CA GLN A 55 13.55 0.99 11.91
C GLN A 55 14.21 2.34 11.60
N SER A 56 14.75 2.48 10.39
CA SER A 56 15.40 3.70 9.93
C SER A 56 15.49 3.74 8.40
N VAL A 57 15.69 4.94 7.87
CA VAL A 57 15.90 5.18 6.44
C VAL A 57 17.20 5.97 6.28
N GLN A 58 18.15 5.45 5.51
CA GLN A 58 19.36 6.16 5.14
C GLN A 58 19.10 6.94 3.85
N VAL A 59 19.46 8.21 3.89
CA VAL A 59 19.24 9.14 2.77
C VAL A 59 20.49 9.98 2.51
N TYR A 60 20.65 10.43 1.26
CA TYR A 60 21.44 11.59 0.93
C TYR A 60 20.54 12.82 1.00
N ASP A 61 20.80 13.73 1.93
CA ASP A 61 20.09 15.01 2.04
C ASP A 61 20.75 16.03 1.10
N ARG A 62 20.06 16.39 0.04
CA ARG A 62 20.54 17.34 -0.97
C ARG A 62 20.71 18.77 -0.44
N ARG A 63 20.14 19.09 0.74
CA ARG A 63 20.27 20.40 1.36
C ARG A 63 21.54 20.55 2.16
N SER A 64 21.93 19.52 2.93
CA SER A 64 23.18 19.50 3.68
C SER A 64 24.35 18.88 2.91
N GLU A 65 24.04 18.21 1.78
CA GLU A 65 24.97 17.42 0.96
C GLU A 65 25.64 16.27 1.72
N GLU A 66 24.91 15.69 2.70
CA GLU A 66 25.41 14.64 3.57
C GLU A 66 24.53 13.39 3.52
N PHE A 67 25.14 12.24 3.83
CA PHE A 67 24.39 11.03 4.14
C PHE A 67 23.97 11.05 5.60
N ILE A 68 22.65 10.95 5.83
CA ILE A 68 22.08 10.92 7.17
C ILE A 68 21.18 9.70 7.33
N THR A 69 21.00 9.26 8.58
CA THR A 69 20.05 8.21 8.93
C THR A 69 18.89 8.84 9.70
N ILE A 70 17.68 8.66 9.20
CA ILE A 70 16.43 9.15 9.82
C ILE A 70 15.77 7.96 10.50
N LEU A 71 15.49 8.06 11.80
CA LEU A 71 14.79 7.02 12.54
C LEU A 71 13.32 6.97 12.15
N ALA A 72 12.68 5.82 12.34
CA ALA A 72 11.27 5.66 11.97
C ALA A 72 10.34 6.65 12.69
N GLU A 73 10.65 7.03 13.94
CA GLU A 73 9.93 8.02 14.74
C GLU A 73 10.00 9.43 14.15
N ASP A 74 11.08 9.74 13.42
CA ASP A 74 11.29 11.03 12.75
C ASP A 74 10.77 11.04 11.31
N CYS A 75 10.29 9.90 10.78
CA CYS A 75 9.77 9.79 9.42
C CYS A 75 8.32 10.28 9.27
N ASP A 76 7.61 10.59 10.35
CA ASP A 76 6.20 11.00 10.38
C ASP A 76 5.28 10.09 9.54
N PHE A 77 5.45 8.77 9.74
CA PHE A 77 4.65 7.78 9.02
C PHE A 77 3.17 7.84 9.45
N SER A 78 2.32 8.11 8.48
CA SER A 78 0.88 8.03 8.63
C SER A 78 0.23 7.50 7.34
N TYR A 79 -1.10 7.49 7.25
CA TYR A 79 -1.81 6.92 6.10
C TYR A 79 -1.41 7.61 4.79
N ARG A 80 -0.64 6.92 3.95
CA ARG A 80 -0.10 7.39 2.66
C ARG A 80 0.74 8.66 2.80
N HIS A 81 1.48 8.78 3.89
CA HIS A 81 2.26 9.97 4.22
C HIS A 81 3.59 9.62 4.89
N SER A 82 4.59 10.49 4.69
CA SER A 82 5.86 10.57 5.40
C SER A 82 6.55 11.90 5.12
N ILE A 83 7.60 12.25 5.88
CA ILE A 83 8.44 13.44 5.64
C ILE A 83 9.05 13.48 4.24
N PHE A 84 9.29 12.31 3.62
CA PHE A 84 9.84 12.22 2.27
C PHE A 84 8.85 12.77 1.23
N LYS A 85 7.56 12.72 1.52
CA LYS A 85 6.50 13.28 0.69
C LYS A 85 6.33 14.79 0.90
N ASP A 86 6.56 15.28 2.13
CA ASP A 86 6.48 16.70 2.46
C ASP A 86 7.66 17.50 1.91
N HIS A 87 8.80 16.84 1.76
CA HIS A 87 10.02 17.46 1.24
C HIS A 87 10.43 16.87 -0.12
N PRO A 88 9.61 17.10 -1.18
CA PRO A 88 9.91 16.58 -2.51
C PRO A 88 11.28 17.11 -2.98
N ASN A 89 12.07 16.24 -3.59
CA ASN A 89 13.40 16.53 -4.11
C ASN A 89 14.49 16.84 -3.07
N ARG A 90 14.22 16.75 -1.76
CA ARG A 90 15.24 16.93 -0.73
C ARG A 90 16.05 15.67 -0.49
N PHE A 91 15.38 14.54 -0.33
CA PHE A 91 16.00 13.28 0.07
C PHE A 91 16.12 12.29 -1.08
N VAL A 92 17.32 11.68 -1.22
CA VAL A 92 17.53 10.50 -2.06
C VAL A 92 17.70 9.31 -1.13
N ILE A 93 16.71 8.42 -1.07
CA ILE A 93 16.75 7.24 -0.21
C ILE A 93 17.74 6.25 -0.79
N THR A 94 18.71 5.80 0.02
CA THR A 94 19.75 4.87 -0.37
C THR A 94 19.56 3.47 0.22
N HIS A 95 19.12 3.39 1.49
CA HIS A 95 18.83 2.14 2.18
C HIS A 95 17.62 2.29 3.10
N VAL A 96 16.92 1.18 3.31
CA VAL A 96 15.86 1.07 4.31
C VAL A 96 16.20 -0.09 5.25
N THR A 97 16.19 0.17 6.55
CA THR A 97 16.42 -0.83 7.58
C THR A 97 15.10 -1.27 8.18
N PHE A 98 14.83 -2.57 8.10
CA PHE A 98 13.60 -3.19 8.61
C PHE A 98 13.87 -3.97 9.90
N LYS A 99 12.97 -3.84 10.87
CA LYS A 99 12.89 -4.66 12.08
C LYS A 99 11.75 -5.67 11.91
N LEU A 100 12.09 -6.86 11.40
CA LEU A 100 11.14 -7.93 11.11
C LEU A 100 10.98 -8.89 12.29
N LEU A 101 9.84 -9.59 12.33
CA LEU A 101 9.47 -10.51 13.39
C LEU A 101 10.08 -11.90 13.13
N LYS A 102 10.50 -12.59 14.20
CA LYS A 102 10.96 -14.00 14.15
C LYS A 102 9.79 -15.00 14.25
N LYS A 103 8.62 -14.54 14.75
CA LYS A 103 7.38 -15.31 14.82
C LYS A 103 6.33 -14.60 13.99
N ALA A 104 5.65 -15.32 13.13
CA ALA A 104 4.60 -14.77 12.31
C ALA A 104 3.45 -14.24 13.17
N HIS A 105 3.01 -13.02 12.87
CA HIS A 105 1.75 -12.45 13.33
C HIS A 105 0.92 -12.20 12.07
N LEU A 106 -0.15 -12.98 11.90
CA LEU A 106 -0.94 -12.96 10.69
C LEU A 106 -2.05 -11.91 10.80
N MET A 107 -1.99 -10.91 9.94
CA MET A 107 -3.05 -9.90 9.83
C MET A 107 -4.08 -10.37 8.80
N LEU A 108 -5.17 -10.99 9.27
CA LEU A 108 -6.20 -11.63 8.46
C LEU A 108 -7.52 -10.83 8.39
N ASN A 109 -7.66 -9.78 9.20
CA ASN A 109 -8.94 -9.05 9.40
C ASN A 109 -9.24 -8.02 8.29
N TYR A 110 -8.81 -8.25 7.06
CA TYR A 110 -9.05 -7.33 5.95
C TYR A 110 -9.79 -8.03 4.80
N GLY A 111 -11.04 -7.59 4.53
CA GLY A 111 -11.87 -8.18 3.49
C GLY A 111 -12.02 -9.69 3.65
N ASP A 112 -11.93 -10.41 2.55
CA ASP A 112 -12.11 -11.87 2.50
C ASP A 112 -10.82 -12.66 2.76
N LEU A 113 -9.77 -12.00 3.28
CA LEU A 113 -8.42 -12.58 3.40
C LEU A 113 -8.41 -13.81 4.32
N LYS A 114 -9.14 -13.73 5.45
CA LYS A 114 -9.26 -14.87 6.38
C LYS A 114 -9.90 -16.09 5.71
N GLN A 115 -10.94 -15.86 4.91
CA GLN A 115 -11.62 -16.94 4.16
C GLN A 115 -10.69 -17.51 3.08
N ALA A 116 -9.92 -16.67 2.40
CA ALA A 116 -8.97 -17.11 1.38
C ALA A 116 -7.82 -17.95 1.96
N VAL A 117 -7.31 -17.59 3.14
CA VAL A 117 -6.26 -18.35 3.84
C VAL A 117 -6.79 -19.68 4.38
N GLY A 118 -8.05 -19.74 4.81
CA GLY A 118 -8.69 -20.95 5.33
C GLY A 118 -8.04 -21.45 6.61
N ASP A 119 -7.98 -22.79 6.76
CA ASP A 119 -7.47 -23.44 7.98
C ASP A 119 -5.94 -23.47 8.06
N GLU A 120 -5.24 -23.25 6.94
CA GLU A 120 -3.77 -23.22 6.89
C GLU A 120 -3.25 -21.81 7.18
N GLU A 121 -3.34 -21.36 8.43
CA GLU A 121 -2.90 -20.05 8.88
C GLU A 121 -1.36 -19.99 9.00
N THR A 122 -0.65 -20.02 7.86
CA THR A 122 0.80 -19.81 7.75
C THR A 122 1.13 -18.48 7.07
N ALA A 123 2.33 -17.95 7.30
CA ALA A 123 2.79 -16.73 6.65
C ALA A 123 2.95 -16.91 5.14
N GLU A 124 3.40 -18.07 4.73
CA GLU A 124 3.60 -18.49 3.35
C GLU A 124 2.26 -18.55 2.61
N ASN A 125 1.24 -19.20 3.21
CA ASN A 125 -0.10 -19.27 2.62
C ASN A 125 -0.74 -17.88 2.56
N LEU A 126 -0.67 -17.08 3.65
CA LEU A 126 -1.13 -15.69 3.65
C LEU A 126 -0.51 -14.89 2.50
N GLN A 127 0.81 -14.97 2.32
CA GLN A 127 1.52 -14.28 1.24
C GLN A 127 1.01 -14.74 -0.14
N GLN A 128 0.82 -16.04 -0.33
CA GLN A 128 0.32 -16.62 -1.57
C GLN A 128 -1.12 -16.16 -1.87
N GLN A 129 -2.00 -16.12 -0.86
CA GLN A 129 -3.37 -15.64 -1.03
C GLN A 129 -3.41 -14.15 -1.37
N VAL A 130 -2.56 -13.33 -0.73
CA VAL A 130 -2.42 -11.91 -1.08
C VAL A 130 -2.02 -11.75 -2.55
N ILE A 131 -1.04 -12.52 -3.02
CA ILE A 131 -0.60 -12.49 -4.43
C ILE A 131 -1.75 -12.86 -5.37
N GLN A 132 -2.46 -13.96 -5.11
CA GLN A 132 -3.60 -14.40 -5.93
C GLN A 132 -4.73 -13.38 -5.99
N ILE A 133 -5.12 -12.83 -4.83
CA ILE A 133 -6.16 -11.79 -4.75
C ILE A 133 -5.72 -10.54 -5.55
N ARG A 134 -4.47 -10.14 -5.46
CA ARG A 134 -3.96 -8.99 -6.21
C ARG A 134 -3.94 -9.26 -7.71
N GLN A 135 -3.48 -10.41 -8.15
CA GLN A 135 -3.48 -10.81 -9.56
C GLN A 135 -4.89 -10.89 -10.15
N SER A 136 -5.90 -11.32 -9.37
CA SER A 136 -7.28 -11.37 -9.84
C SER A 136 -7.94 -9.98 -10.00
N LYS A 137 -7.48 -8.98 -9.22
CA LYS A 137 -8.12 -7.65 -9.14
C LYS A 137 -7.33 -6.54 -9.83
N LEU A 138 -6.01 -6.69 -10.00
CA LEU A 138 -5.15 -5.64 -10.53
C LEU A 138 -4.61 -6.03 -11.91
N PRO A 139 -4.51 -5.07 -12.85
CA PRO A 139 -3.93 -5.34 -14.16
C PRO A 139 -2.41 -5.50 -14.04
N ASP A 140 -1.84 -6.45 -14.80
CA ASP A 140 -0.39 -6.50 -14.98
C ASP A 140 0.06 -5.25 -15.76
N PRO A 141 1.04 -4.47 -15.25
CA PRO A 141 1.55 -3.29 -15.95
C PRO A 141 2.16 -3.59 -17.34
N LYS A 142 2.51 -4.84 -17.63
CA LYS A 142 2.99 -5.29 -18.93
C LYS A 142 1.87 -5.35 -19.97
N ASP A 143 0.66 -5.73 -19.53
CA ASP A 143 -0.51 -5.86 -20.38
C ASP A 143 -1.27 -4.53 -20.46
N TYR A 144 -1.41 -3.86 -19.31
CA TYR A 144 -2.09 -2.57 -19.16
C TYR A 144 -1.20 -1.62 -18.39
N PRO A 145 -0.44 -0.72 -19.03
CA PRO A 145 0.35 0.30 -18.36
C PRO A 145 -0.50 1.06 -17.34
N ASN A 146 -0.06 1.11 -16.10
CA ASN A 146 -0.77 1.73 -15.00
C ASN A 146 0.19 2.13 -13.87
N VAL A 147 -0.32 2.91 -12.93
CA VAL A 147 0.42 3.35 -11.73
C VAL A 147 -0.13 2.74 -10.42
N GLY A 148 -0.89 1.65 -10.54
CA GLY A 148 -1.59 1.04 -9.41
C GLY A 148 -2.78 1.87 -8.96
N SER A 149 -3.12 1.82 -7.67
CA SER A 149 -4.22 2.63 -7.10
C SER A 149 -3.86 4.10 -7.12
N PHE A 150 -4.43 4.85 -8.06
CA PHE A 150 -4.16 6.28 -8.25
C PHE A 150 -4.76 7.13 -7.13
N PHE A 151 -5.97 6.79 -6.68
CA PHE A 151 -6.66 7.51 -5.61
C PHE A 151 -6.42 6.88 -4.26
N LYS A 152 -6.18 7.69 -3.24
CA LYS A 152 -6.23 7.25 -1.84
C LYS A 152 -7.66 7.35 -1.30
N ASN A 153 -7.98 6.55 -0.30
CA ASN A 153 -9.25 6.63 0.41
C ASN A 153 -9.36 8.00 1.11
N PRO A 154 -10.44 8.79 0.91
CA PRO A 154 -10.62 10.04 1.63
C PRO A 154 -10.84 9.79 3.12
N VAL A 155 -10.29 10.67 3.93
CA VAL A 155 -10.45 10.68 5.39
C VAL A 155 -11.35 11.86 5.74
N VAL A 156 -12.45 11.58 6.45
CA VAL A 156 -13.48 12.55 6.82
C VAL A 156 -13.79 12.48 8.31
N SER A 157 -14.50 13.47 8.85
CA SER A 157 -14.99 13.41 10.23
C SER A 157 -16.06 12.32 10.40
N GLU A 158 -16.23 11.84 11.63
CA GLU A 158 -17.26 10.85 11.95
C GLU A 158 -18.67 11.35 11.57
N SER A 159 -18.96 12.63 11.79
CA SER A 159 -20.24 13.25 11.42
C SER A 159 -20.50 13.25 9.91
N GLN A 160 -19.45 13.55 9.11
CA GLN A 160 -19.56 13.49 7.65
C GLN A 160 -19.75 12.04 7.17
N ALA A 161 -19.00 11.09 7.74
CA ALA A 161 -19.14 9.68 7.40
C ALA A 161 -20.56 9.17 7.71
N LYS A 162 -21.13 9.56 8.86
CA LYS A 162 -22.50 9.19 9.26
C LYS A 162 -23.54 9.75 8.27
N ALA A 163 -23.44 11.03 7.95
CA ALA A 163 -24.37 11.66 6.98
C ALA A 163 -24.31 11.01 5.59
N LEU A 164 -23.08 10.65 5.12
CA LEU A 164 -22.93 9.93 3.86
C LEU A 164 -23.48 8.51 3.94
N LYS A 165 -23.33 7.82 5.05
CA LYS A 165 -23.83 6.46 5.23
C LYS A 165 -25.36 6.40 5.34
N GLU A 166 -26.01 7.46 5.83
CA GLU A 166 -27.48 7.59 5.80
C GLU A 166 -28.02 7.67 4.36
N GLN A 167 -27.27 8.33 3.46
CA GLN A 167 -27.62 8.43 2.04
C GLN A 167 -27.19 7.17 1.24
N HIS A 168 -26.13 6.51 1.67
CA HIS A 168 -25.49 5.37 0.99
C HIS A 168 -25.21 4.25 1.98
N VAL A 169 -26.23 3.46 2.31
CA VAL A 169 -26.16 2.40 3.35
C VAL A 169 -25.03 1.41 3.12
N SER A 170 -24.69 1.09 1.86
CA SER A 170 -23.64 0.17 1.46
C SER A 170 -22.23 0.79 1.41
N LEU A 171 -22.05 2.09 1.72
CA LEU A 171 -20.75 2.75 1.73
C LEU A 171 -19.82 2.10 2.77
N PRO A 172 -18.69 1.49 2.37
CA PRO A 172 -17.73 0.95 3.31
C PRO A 172 -16.98 2.08 4.03
N CYS A 173 -17.03 2.04 5.37
CA CYS A 173 -16.41 3.01 6.26
C CYS A 173 -15.44 2.29 7.19
N TYR A 174 -14.24 2.85 7.36
CA TYR A 174 -13.17 2.27 8.18
C TYR A 174 -12.78 3.28 9.26
N PRO A 175 -13.21 3.08 10.52
CA PRO A 175 -12.82 3.95 11.64
C PRO A 175 -11.30 3.99 11.82
N MET A 176 -10.77 5.15 12.20
CA MET A 176 -9.37 5.37 12.50
C MET A 176 -9.19 5.72 13.98
N SER A 177 -7.98 5.49 14.53
CA SER A 177 -7.67 5.71 15.95
C SER A 177 -7.80 7.17 16.41
N ASN A 178 -7.78 8.12 15.48
CA ASN A 178 -7.89 9.56 15.73
C ASN A 178 -9.33 10.10 15.66
N GLY A 179 -10.35 9.24 15.68
CA GLY A 179 -11.77 9.63 15.57
C GLY A 179 -12.19 10.07 14.16
N MET A 180 -11.32 9.90 13.17
CA MET A 180 -11.66 10.10 11.75
C MET A 180 -12.14 8.79 11.12
N VAL A 181 -12.76 8.88 9.96
CA VAL A 181 -13.26 7.73 9.21
C VAL A 181 -12.72 7.78 7.79
N LYS A 182 -12.14 6.67 7.35
CA LYS A 182 -11.68 6.49 5.99
C LYS A 182 -12.78 5.85 5.15
N LEU A 183 -13.12 6.45 4.02
CA LEU A 183 -14.14 5.96 3.08
C LEU A 183 -13.49 5.19 1.93
N ALA A 184 -14.20 4.18 1.40
CA ALA A 184 -13.70 3.40 0.26
C ALA A 184 -13.77 4.21 -1.05
N ALA A 185 -12.66 4.79 -1.50
CA ALA A 185 -12.62 5.56 -2.75
C ALA A 185 -13.02 4.72 -3.97
N GLY A 186 -12.63 3.43 -4.02
CA GLY A 186 -13.03 2.54 -5.11
C GLY A 186 -14.55 2.40 -5.21
N TRP A 187 -15.23 2.26 -4.08
CA TRP A 187 -16.69 2.22 -4.04
C TRP A 187 -17.32 3.55 -4.52
N LEU A 188 -16.77 4.69 -4.05
CA LEU A 188 -17.26 6.01 -4.47
C LEU A 188 -17.14 6.22 -5.98
N ILE A 189 -16.00 5.84 -6.58
CA ILE A 189 -15.76 5.92 -8.02
C ILE A 189 -16.70 4.98 -8.79
N GLU A 190 -16.95 3.79 -8.27
CA GLU A 190 -17.89 2.82 -8.85
C GLU A 190 -19.33 3.34 -8.82
N GLN A 191 -19.79 3.91 -7.68
CA GLN A 191 -21.13 4.52 -7.58
C GLN A 191 -21.29 5.74 -8.47
N ALA A 192 -20.22 6.46 -8.76
CA ALA A 192 -20.22 7.57 -9.72
C ALA A 192 -20.20 7.11 -11.19
N GLY A 193 -20.23 5.79 -11.46
CA GLY A 193 -20.31 5.22 -12.81
C GLY A 193 -18.98 5.22 -13.58
N TRP A 194 -17.85 5.43 -12.91
CA TRP A 194 -16.54 5.52 -13.56
C TRP A 194 -15.82 4.17 -13.71
N LYS A 195 -16.20 3.14 -12.98
CA LYS A 195 -15.58 1.80 -13.11
C LYS A 195 -15.79 1.25 -14.52
N GLY A 196 -14.72 0.88 -15.20
CA GLY A 196 -14.75 0.42 -16.59
C GLY A 196 -14.92 1.55 -17.63
N PHE A 197 -14.95 2.82 -17.19
CA PHE A 197 -15.00 3.95 -18.12
C PHE A 197 -13.77 3.97 -19.01
N ARG A 198 -13.95 4.32 -20.27
CA ARG A 198 -12.91 4.56 -21.26
C ARG A 198 -13.10 5.93 -21.89
N SER A 199 -12.00 6.66 -22.06
CA SER A 199 -12.04 7.99 -22.72
C SER A 199 -12.54 7.88 -24.16
N PRO A 200 -13.15 8.94 -24.75
CA PRO A 200 -13.67 8.91 -26.10
C PRO A 200 -12.64 8.56 -27.17
N ASP A 201 -11.38 8.93 -26.96
CA ASP A 201 -10.26 8.58 -27.82
C ASP A 201 -9.74 7.14 -27.61
N GLY A 202 -10.25 6.46 -26.59
CA GLY A 202 -9.93 5.06 -26.28
C GLY A 202 -8.58 4.84 -25.57
N HIS A 203 -7.78 5.87 -25.32
CA HIS A 203 -6.41 5.71 -24.81
C HIS A 203 -6.31 5.52 -23.31
N VAL A 204 -7.18 6.12 -22.52
CA VAL A 204 -7.14 6.03 -21.05
C VAL A 204 -8.47 5.57 -20.49
N GLY A 205 -8.43 4.96 -19.31
CA GLY A 205 -9.66 4.49 -18.68
C GLY A 205 -9.48 4.15 -17.21
N VAL A 206 -10.62 3.83 -16.59
CA VAL A 206 -10.67 3.26 -15.23
C VAL A 206 -10.83 1.75 -15.37
N TYR A 207 -9.94 1.00 -14.71
CA TYR A 207 -9.92 -0.45 -14.83
C TYR A 207 -11.26 -1.08 -14.36
N ASP A 208 -11.76 -2.06 -15.12
CA ASP A 208 -13.06 -2.68 -14.91
C ASP A 208 -13.16 -3.55 -13.65
N LYS A 209 -12.02 -4.11 -13.17
CA LYS A 209 -11.98 -4.92 -11.94
C LYS A 209 -11.62 -4.12 -10.69
N GLN A 210 -11.00 -2.93 -10.84
CA GLN A 210 -10.58 -2.09 -9.72
C GLN A 210 -10.66 -0.60 -10.08
N ALA A 211 -11.70 0.07 -9.58
CA ALA A 211 -11.98 1.47 -9.89
C ALA A 211 -10.90 2.48 -9.42
N LEU A 212 -9.99 2.07 -8.54
CA LEU A 212 -8.85 2.92 -8.13
C LEU A 212 -7.74 3.00 -9.17
N VAL A 213 -7.73 2.10 -10.16
CA VAL A 213 -6.63 1.97 -11.12
C VAL A 213 -6.97 2.66 -12.42
N LEU A 214 -6.14 3.62 -12.80
CA LEU A 214 -6.17 4.23 -14.13
C LEU A 214 -5.25 3.44 -15.03
N VAL A 215 -5.74 3.11 -16.24
CA VAL A 215 -5.03 2.29 -17.23
C VAL A 215 -4.87 3.04 -18.54
N HIS A 216 -3.77 2.75 -19.24
CA HIS A 216 -3.53 3.18 -20.59
C HIS A 216 -3.72 2.00 -21.55
N HIS A 217 -4.38 2.20 -22.66
CA HIS A 217 -4.74 1.16 -23.62
C HIS A 217 -3.92 1.18 -24.93
N GLY A 218 -2.90 2.01 -25.02
CA GLY A 218 -2.07 2.18 -26.21
C GLY A 218 -2.40 3.43 -26.99
#